data_1c10b0baa94fd317917d1b762c9e4753
#
_entry.id   1c10b0baa94fd317917d1b762c9e4753
#
_cell.length_a   1.000
_cell.length_b   1.000
_cell.length_c   1.000
_cell.angle_alpha   90.00
_cell.angle_beta   90.00
_cell.angle_gamma   90.00
#
_symmetry.space_group_name_H-M   'P 1'
#
loop_
_entity.id
_entity.type
_entity.pdbx_description
1 polymer ?
#
loop_
_entity_poly.entity_id
_entity_poly.type
_entity_poly.pdbx_seq_one_letter_code
_entity_poly.pdbx_strand_id
1 'polypeptide(L)'
;MTQNSKYKNDFELSHQEIDRIAEEVSEILSDFHVERKTCLRARLLIEELLLGIMKSGDIPVRCRFSFIKKFGNGTIRISYDGEPFDPLLQENSDEFTELLLENLGIPCRWNYKNSTNTLSLTVKRQKRSGTPVLAASIAAAVIFGLAARMMPDRVILPLIDYLLIPFKNAFIGLLNAFACILIFFSLVSGLCGDRDAEPLGGAGRKIILRQLVLVVLITILSYLMLLPFLRLSFGAQQTAAVSQADQISDLIWDIVPDSVLTPFVNGSYIQIVVLALVFGMTLSSVKDQHPELVAVISSINSIVMMVTEKLCRLIPLFIFCSVFNLVRSPVTAGALKDIWKPIAMFLAAGGFLTWIVFCMIAVRYKCRSLNVFKTLLPAVLIALSTGSPAASYSTNLDILENRFGITRRFSRVGLAVSSKLYLPGVSLYIAVMAAYFAEKYQTPVNAGWLLTAVILTILLTYACPPIPASFLVIFGVIATQLGFPEECMVLLITADILLDGLSSALCCILRNAELIFEASRYGEMDPEILRSL
;
A
#
# COMPACT_ATOMS: atom_id res chain seq x y z
N MET A 1 -28.06 -1.84 25.93
CA MET A 1 -29.13 -1.88 24.93
C MET A 1 -28.75 -2.92 23.87
N THR A 2 -29.31 -4.11 23.99
CA THR A 2 -29.10 -5.27 23.14
C THR A 2 -29.93 -5.10 21.87
N GLN A 3 -29.30 -4.78 20.75
CA GLN A 3 -29.96 -4.75 19.46
C GLN A 3 -30.03 -6.16 18.86
N ASN A 4 -31.27 -6.58 18.63
CA ASN A 4 -31.81 -7.76 18.02
C ASN A 4 -30.88 -8.55 17.06
N SER A 5 -30.72 -9.84 17.37
CA SER A 5 -30.26 -10.83 16.40
C SER A 5 -31.37 -11.03 15.37
N LYS A 6 -31.14 -10.58 14.14
CA LYS A 6 -32.09 -10.69 13.02
C LYS A 6 -32.19 -12.12 12.46
N TYR A 7 -31.23 -12.97 12.85
CA TYR A 7 -31.10 -14.35 12.40
C TYR A 7 -30.90 -15.25 13.62
N LYS A 8 -31.87 -16.07 13.92
CA LYS A 8 -31.83 -17.05 15.01
C LYS A 8 -32.59 -18.28 14.53
N ASN A 9 -31.88 -19.36 14.23
CA ASN A 9 -32.43 -20.60 13.76
C ASN A 9 -31.97 -21.74 14.66
N ASP A 10 -32.92 -22.58 15.12
CA ASP A 10 -32.64 -23.83 15.81
C ASP A 10 -32.75 -24.97 14.76
N PHE A 11 -31.79 -25.87 14.71
CA PHE A 11 -31.72 -26.96 13.74
C PHE A 11 -31.15 -28.24 14.35
N GLU A 12 -31.52 -29.38 13.79
CA GLU A 12 -30.90 -30.66 14.12
C GLU A 12 -29.74 -30.96 13.18
N LEU A 13 -28.62 -31.38 13.73
CA LEU A 13 -27.39 -31.56 12.98
C LEU A 13 -27.51 -32.74 12.01
N SER A 14 -27.48 -32.47 10.71
CA SER A 14 -27.44 -33.43 9.61
C SER A 14 -26.58 -32.89 8.47
N HIS A 15 -26.10 -33.74 7.57
CA HIS A 15 -25.30 -33.31 6.42
C HIS A 15 -26.01 -32.23 5.57
N GLN A 16 -27.32 -32.40 5.32
CA GLN A 16 -28.09 -31.42 4.54
C GLN A 16 -28.26 -30.08 5.26
N GLU A 17 -28.43 -30.10 6.58
CA GLU A 17 -28.54 -28.86 7.37
C GLU A 17 -27.19 -28.15 7.53
N ILE A 18 -26.07 -28.88 7.57
CA ILE A 18 -24.72 -28.29 7.58
C ILE A 18 -24.49 -27.47 6.31
N ASP A 19 -24.79 -28.03 5.14
CA ASP A 19 -24.66 -27.32 3.85
C ASP A 19 -25.56 -26.10 3.81
N ARG A 20 -26.82 -26.23 4.27
CA ARG A 20 -27.77 -25.11 4.32
C ARG A 20 -27.28 -23.96 5.23
N ILE A 21 -26.80 -24.27 6.43
CA ILE A 21 -26.29 -23.28 7.36
C ILE A 21 -25.01 -22.61 6.82
N ALA A 22 -24.15 -23.40 6.18
CA ALA A 22 -22.92 -22.86 5.55
C ALA A 22 -23.25 -21.88 4.41
N GLU A 23 -24.31 -22.14 3.62
CA GLU A 23 -24.81 -21.20 2.61
C GLU A 23 -25.46 -19.97 3.26
N GLU A 24 -26.34 -20.14 4.24
CA GLU A 24 -26.99 -19.04 4.97
C GLU A 24 -25.95 -18.11 5.61
N VAL A 25 -24.88 -18.66 6.18
CA VAL A 25 -23.75 -17.87 6.70
C VAL A 25 -23.08 -17.06 5.59
N SER A 26 -22.87 -17.66 4.43
CA SER A 26 -22.25 -16.97 3.29
C SER A 26 -23.11 -15.77 2.82
N GLU A 27 -24.44 -15.95 2.78
CA GLU A 27 -25.39 -14.88 2.44
C GLU A 27 -25.39 -13.76 3.50
N ILE A 28 -25.49 -14.11 4.80
CA ILE A 28 -25.48 -13.16 5.91
C ILE A 28 -24.20 -12.33 5.92
N LEU A 29 -23.05 -12.96 5.67
CA LEU A 29 -21.75 -12.28 5.63
C LEU A 29 -21.62 -11.41 4.39
N SER A 30 -22.17 -11.81 3.26
CA SER A 30 -22.25 -11.01 2.03
C SER A 30 -23.10 -9.76 2.25
N ASP A 31 -24.27 -9.89 2.86
CA ASP A 31 -25.15 -8.77 3.24
C ASP A 31 -24.49 -7.85 4.28
N PHE A 32 -23.64 -8.40 5.12
CA PHE A 32 -22.84 -7.64 6.09
C PHE A 32 -21.64 -6.95 5.43
N HIS A 33 -21.44 -7.12 4.13
CA HIS A 33 -20.31 -6.55 3.37
C HIS A 33 -18.95 -7.02 3.89
N VAL A 34 -18.83 -8.32 4.11
CA VAL A 34 -17.55 -8.98 4.37
C VAL A 34 -16.87 -9.31 3.05
N GLU A 35 -15.56 -9.31 3.03
CA GLU A 35 -14.78 -9.70 1.86
C GLU A 35 -15.13 -11.14 1.44
N ARG A 36 -15.38 -11.36 0.15
CA ARG A 36 -15.80 -12.66 -0.41
C ARG A 36 -14.89 -13.82 0.01
N LYS A 37 -13.57 -13.56 0.11
CA LYS A 37 -12.58 -14.54 0.57
C LYS A 37 -12.79 -14.91 2.04
N THR A 38 -13.12 -13.95 2.89
CA THR A 38 -13.43 -14.16 4.31
C THR A 38 -14.78 -14.84 4.48
N CYS A 39 -15.76 -14.58 3.60
CA CYS A 39 -17.03 -15.30 3.57
C CYS A 39 -16.83 -16.79 3.26
N LEU A 40 -16.03 -17.11 2.23
CA LEU A 40 -15.70 -18.50 1.87
C LEU A 40 -14.93 -19.23 2.99
N ARG A 41 -13.99 -18.54 3.62
CA ARG A 41 -13.24 -19.10 4.76
C ARG A 41 -14.15 -19.37 5.96
N ALA A 42 -15.05 -18.44 6.28
CA ALA A 42 -16.01 -18.60 7.36
C ALA A 42 -16.98 -19.75 7.07
N ARG A 43 -17.42 -19.88 5.81
CA ARG A 43 -18.25 -21.01 5.36
C ARG A 43 -17.55 -22.35 5.60
N LEU A 44 -16.33 -22.52 5.08
CA LEU A 44 -15.55 -23.74 5.24
C LEU A 44 -15.26 -24.06 6.71
N LEU A 45 -14.93 -23.04 7.51
CA LEU A 45 -14.66 -23.21 8.93
C LEU A 45 -15.90 -23.69 9.69
N ILE A 46 -17.07 -23.14 9.39
CA ILE A 46 -18.32 -23.53 10.04
C ILE A 46 -18.72 -24.95 9.63
N GLU A 47 -18.58 -25.30 8.36
CA GLU A 47 -18.83 -26.62 7.83
C GLU A 47 -17.97 -27.66 8.56
N GLU A 48 -16.67 -27.43 8.69
CA GLU A 48 -15.75 -28.33 9.39
C GLU A 48 -16.03 -28.44 10.89
N LEU A 49 -16.33 -27.33 11.56
CA LEU A 49 -16.68 -27.33 12.98
C LEU A 49 -17.99 -28.09 13.26
N LEU A 50 -19.00 -27.93 12.41
CA LEU A 50 -20.27 -28.65 12.54
C LEU A 50 -20.10 -30.15 12.26
N LEU A 51 -19.27 -30.52 11.27
CA LEU A 51 -18.90 -31.90 11.02
C LEU A 51 -18.18 -32.55 12.22
N GLY A 52 -17.27 -31.77 12.85
CA GLY A 52 -16.58 -32.19 14.07
C GLY A 52 -17.57 -32.48 15.24
N ILE A 53 -18.53 -31.58 15.45
CA ILE A 53 -19.58 -31.77 16.47
C ILE A 53 -20.43 -32.99 16.15
N MET A 54 -20.76 -33.21 14.88
CA MET A 54 -21.57 -34.36 14.46
C MET A 54 -20.85 -35.71 14.69
N LYS A 55 -19.51 -35.73 14.51
CA LYS A 55 -18.70 -36.96 14.73
C LYS A 55 -18.50 -37.28 16.21
N SER A 56 -18.60 -36.31 17.11
CA SER A 56 -18.29 -36.47 18.55
C SER A 56 -19.49 -36.78 19.44
N GLY A 57 -20.73 -36.58 18.97
CA GLY A 57 -21.94 -36.70 19.79
C GLY A 57 -22.88 -37.84 19.40
N ASP A 58 -23.68 -38.28 20.38
CA ASP A 58 -24.85 -39.13 20.08
C ASP A 58 -25.87 -38.29 19.31
N ILE A 59 -26.25 -38.74 18.14
CA ILE A 59 -27.21 -38.09 17.25
C ILE A 59 -28.64 -38.30 17.77
N PRO A 60 -29.52 -37.27 17.80
CA PRO A 60 -29.43 -35.94 17.15
C PRO A 60 -28.96 -34.81 18.09
N VAL A 61 -27.97 -34.03 17.66
CA VAL A 61 -27.51 -32.81 18.36
C VAL A 61 -28.34 -31.62 17.89
N ARG A 62 -29.05 -30.97 18.81
CA ARG A 62 -29.74 -29.70 18.51
C ARG A 62 -28.80 -28.53 18.64
N CYS A 63 -28.62 -27.79 17.54
CA CYS A 63 -27.79 -26.62 17.46
C CYS A 63 -28.64 -25.36 17.29
N ARG A 64 -28.17 -24.27 17.90
CA ARG A 64 -28.78 -22.94 17.77
C ARG A 64 -27.78 -22.02 17.09
N PHE A 65 -28.16 -21.51 15.92
CA PHE A 65 -27.38 -20.50 15.17
C PHE A 65 -27.88 -19.09 15.51
N SER A 66 -26.95 -18.14 15.68
CA SER A 66 -27.28 -16.73 15.81
C SER A 66 -26.19 -15.83 15.26
N PHE A 67 -26.58 -14.74 14.58
CA PHE A 67 -25.68 -13.71 14.11
C PHE A 67 -25.88 -12.40 14.86
N ILE A 68 -24.83 -11.89 15.48
CA ILE A 68 -24.85 -10.70 16.34
C ILE A 68 -23.98 -9.61 15.72
N LYS A 69 -24.55 -8.44 15.46
CA LYS A 69 -23.82 -7.26 14.99
C LYS A 69 -23.42 -6.39 16.18
N LYS A 70 -22.12 -6.13 16.36
CA LYS A 70 -21.61 -5.29 17.43
C LYS A 70 -20.43 -4.45 16.97
N PHE A 71 -20.54 -3.11 17.03
CA PHE A 71 -19.47 -2.15 16.74
C PHE A 71 -18.66 -2.41 15.44
N GLY A 72 -19.36 -2.73 14.34
CA GLY A 72 -18.71 -2.98 13.06
C GLY A 72 -18.13 -4.39 12.86
N ASN A 73 -18.27 -5.27 13.87
CA ASN A 73 -17.94 -6.68 13.79
C ASN A 73 -19.22 -7.52 13.72
N GLY A 74 -19.21 -8.56 12.92
CA GLY A 74 -20.20 -9.62 12.92
C GLY A 74 -19.70 -10.80 13.76
N THR A 75 -20.49 -11.29 14.71
CA THR A 75 -20.16 -12.50 15.48
C THR A 75 -21.20 -13.55 15.17
N ILE A 76 -20.75 -14.64 14.57
CA ILE A 76 -21.52 -15.86 14.39
C ILE A 76 -21.37 -16.67 15.66
N ARG A 77 -22.50 -17.08 16.23
CA ARG A 77 -22.53 -17.92 17.43
C ARG A 77 -23.32 -19.18 17.15
N ILE A 78 -22.71 -20.32 17.42
CA ILE A 78 -23.32 -21.64 17.37
C ILE A 78 -23.31 -22.19 18.78
N SER A 79 -24.48 -22.57 19.30
CA SER A 79 -24.63 -23.14 20.64
C SER A 79 -25.31 -24.51 20.55
N TYR A 80 -24.80 -25.47 21.31
CA TYR A 80 -25.38 -26.84 21.40
C TYR A 80 -25.26 -27.34 22.83
N ASP A 81 -26.26 -28.12 23.25
CA ASP A 81 -26.32 -28.68 24.59
C ASP A 81 -25.61 -30.05 24.61
N GLY A 82 -24.92 -30.35 25.70
CA GLY A 82 -24.21 -31.64 25.88
C GLY A 82 -23.02 -31.53 26.82
N GLU A 83 -22.19 -32.57 26.85
CA GLU A 83 -20.93 -32.56 27.57
C GLU A 83 -19.95 -31.55 27.00
N PRO A 84 -18.96 -31.08 27.79
CA PRO A 84 -17.98 -30.12 27.31
C PRO A 84 -17.15 -30.73 26.17
N PHE A 85 -17.33 -30.23 24.97
CA PHE A 85 -16.60 -30.64 23.78
C PHE A 85 -16.10 -29.43 23.02
N ASP A 86 -14.78 -29.32 22.90
CA ASP A 86 -14.13 -28.26 22.11
C ASP A 86 -13.76 -28.79 20.71
N PRO A 87 -14.51 -28.41 19.66
CA PRO A 87 -14.22 -28.86 18.31
C PRO A 87 -12.93 -28.21 17.72
N LEU A 88 -12.29 -27.30 18.43
CA LEU A 88 -11.01 -26.69 18.05
C LEU A 88 -9.79 -27.52 18.53
N LEU A 89 -9.99 -28.45 19.50
CA LEU A 89 -8.95 -29.24 20.15
C LEU A 89 -9.17 -30.76 19.91
N GLN A 90 -9.50 -31.16 18.69
CA GLN A 90 -9.62 -32.59 18.38
C GLN A 90 -8.26 -33.30 18.37
N GLU A 91 -8.00 -34.21 19.30
CA GLU A 91 -6.80 -35.07 19.32
C GLU A 91 -6.67 -36.01 18.10
N ASN A 92 -7.72 -36.15 17.29
CA ASN A 92 -7.79 -36.93 16.05
C ASN A 92 -8.23 -36.10 14.84
N SER A 93 -7.99 -34.77 14.85
CA SER A 93 -8.20 -33.96 13.66
C SER A 93 -7.19 -34.38 12.60
N ASP A 94 -7.67 -34.65 11.38
CA ASP A 94 -6.78 -34.79 10.22
C ASP A 94 -5.86 -33.59 10.16
N GLU A 95 -4.57 -33.81 9.85
CA GLU A 95 -3.54 -32.77 9.68
C GLU A 95 -4.03 -31.58 8.85
N PHE A 96 -5.04 -31.81 8.02
CA PHE A 96 -5.76 -30.85 7.19
C PHE A 96 -6.64 -29.88 8.00
N THR A 97 -7.32 -30.34 9.06
CA THR A 97 -8.21 -29.49 9.88
C THR A 97 -7.39 -28.51 10.75
N GLU A 98 -6.27 -28.95 11.28
CA GLU A 98 -5.34 -28.10 12.05
C GLU A 98 -4.69 -27.02 11.15
N LEU A 99 -4.27 -27.40 9.96
CA LEU A 99 -3.77 -26.48 8.91
C LEU A 99 -4.85 -25.49 8.44
N LEU A 100 -6.12 -25.91 8.35
CA LEU A 100 -7.23 -25.03 8.01
C LEU A 100 -7.48 -24.00 9.11
N LEU A 101 -7.54 -24.43 10.38
CA LEU A 101 -7.78 -23.55 11.53
C LEU A 101 -6.70 -22.48 11.68
N GLU A 102 -5.43 -22.84 11.54
CA GLU A 102 -4.29 -21.89 11.59
C GLU A 102 -4.27 -20.92 10.40
N ASN A 103 -4.57 -21.41 9.19
CA ASN A 103 -4.47 -20.60 7.97
C ASN A 103 -5.71 -19.74 7.66
N LEU A 104 -6.87 -20.04 8.26
CA LEU A 104 -8.10 -19.30 7.96
C LEU A 104 -8.13 -17.89 8.58
N GLY A 105 -7.38 -17.65 9.65
CA GLY A 105 -7.20 -16.31 10.23
C GLY A 105 -8.49 -15.67 10.76
N ILE A 106 -9.53 -16.45 11.04
CA ILE A 106 -10.79 -16.00 11.65
C ILE A 106 -10.72 -16.33 13.14
N PRO A 107 -10.79 -15.33 14.05
CA PRO A 107 -10.81 -15.58 15.48
C PRO A 107 -12.02 -16.41 15.87
N CYS A 108 -11.78 -17.66 16.28
CA CYS A 108 -12.77 -18.56 16.83
C CYS A 108 -12.52 -18.76 18.32
N ARG A 109 -13.58 -18.79 19.13
CA ARG A 109 -13.52 -19.03 20.57
C ARG A 109 -14.60 -20.01 20.96
N TRP A 110 -14.22 -21.02 21.73
CA TRP A 110 -15.14 -21.91 22.39
C TRP A 110 -15.32 -21.52 23.86
N ASN A 111 -16.50 -21.73 24.39
CA ASN A 111 -16.84 -21.51 25.80
C ASN A 111 -17.93 -22.48 26.22
N TYR A 112 -17.78 -23.08 27.42
CA TYR A 112 -18.75 -23.96 28.02
C TYR A 112 -19.35 -23.35 29.28
N LYS A 113 -20.67 -23.25 29.33
CA LYS A 113 -21.38 -22.71 30.49
C LYS A 113 -22.82 -23.27 30.56
N ASN A 114 -23.27 -23.69 31.76
CA ASN A 114 -24.61 -24.17 32.00
C ASN A 114 -25.02 -25.34 31.05
N SER A 115 -24.16 -26.34 30.92
CA SER A 115 -24.38 -27.50 30.03
C SER A 115 -24.56 -27.15 28.55
N THR A 116 -24.16 -25.95 28.14
CA THR A 116 -24.22 -25.46 26.76
C THR A 116 -22.83 -25.11 26.26
N ASN A 117 -22.41 -25.73 25.17
CA ASN A 117 -21.25 -25.39 24.41
C ASN A 117 -21.56 -24.19 23.50
N THR A 118 -20.67 -23.23 23.41
CA THR A 118 -20.85 -22.03 22.57
C THR A 118 -19.58 -21.75 21.77
N LEU A 119 -19.70 -21.85 20.47
CA LEU A 119 -18.68 -21.42 19.50
C LEU A 119 -18.99 -20.02 19.02
N SER A 120 -17.99 -19.16 18.98
CA SER A 120 -18.13 -17.78 18.50
C SER A 120 -17.03 -17.42 17.50
N LEU A 121 -17.43 -17.16 16.25
CA LEU A 121 -16.55 -16.69 15.18
C LEU A 121 -16.76 -15.19 14.99
N THR A 122 -15.68 -14.43 15.00
CA THR A 122 -15.75 -12.98 14.84
C THR A 122 -15.20 -12.57 13.47
N VAL A 123 -16.07 -11.99 12.65
CA VAL A 123 -15.74 -11.53 11.30
C VAL A 123 -15.83 -10.01 11.24
N LYS A 124 -14.82 -9.36 10.65
CA LYS A 124 -14.80 -7.90 10.50
C LYS A 124 -15.48 -7.50 9.19
N ARG A 125 -16.31 -6.46 9.28
CA ARG A 125 -16.87 -5.82 8.10
C ARG A 125 -15.74 -5.22 7.26
N GLN A 126 -15.79 -5.39 5.94
CA GLN A 126 -14.86 -4.72 5.03
C GLN A 126 -15.01 -3.20 5.21
N LYS A 127 -13.94 -2.51 5.57
CA LYS A 127 -13.94 -1.05 5.62
C LYS A 127 -14.22 -0.54 4.21
N ARG A 128 -15.23 0.31 4.05
CA ARG A 128 -15.43 1.09 2.82
C ARG A 128 -14.10 1.76 2.47
N SER A 129 -13.70 1.69 1.21
CA SER A 129 -12.52 2.39 0.70
C SER A 129 -12.56 3.85 1.16
N GLY A 130 -11.43 4.39 1.62
CA GLY A 130 -11.35 5.79 2.10
C GLY A 130 -11.65 6.84 1.02
N THR A 131 -11.68 6.44 -0.25
CA THR A 131 -11.95 7.28 -1.42
C THR A 131 -13.23 8.12 -1.34
N PRO A 132 -14.43 7.62 -0.94
CA PRO A 132 -15.61 8.47 -0.82
C PRO A 132 -15.49 9.52 0.29
N VAL A 133 -14.76 9.22 1.36
CA VAL A 133 -14.53 10.17 2.46
C VAL A 133 -13.58 11.28 2.02
N LEU A 134 -12.55 10.95 1.25
CA LEU A 134 -11.63 11.94 0.66
C LEU A 134 -12.36 12.84 -0.33
N ALA A 135 -13.13 12.26 -1.25
CA ALA A 135 -13.93 13.02 -2.21
C ALA A 135 -14.95 13.95 -1.50
N ALA A 136 -15.61 13.46 -0.46
CA ALA A 136 -16.52 14.26 0.35
C ALA A 136 -15.79 15.41 1.08
N SER A 137 -14.60 15.18 1.58
CA SER A 137 -13.77 16.21 2.24
C SER A 137 -13.37 17.32 1.28
N ILE A 138 -13.00 16.96 0.04
CA ILE A 138 -12.67 17.93 -1.01
C ILE A 138 -13.90 18.74 -1.41
N ALA A 139 -15.02 18.06 -1.70
CA ALA A 139 -16.27 18.72 -2.05
C ALA A 139 -16.71 19.68 -0.95
N ALA A 140 -16.67 19.26 0.31
CA ALA A 140 -16.96 20.11 1.46
C ALA A 140 -16.00 21.30 1.53
N ALA A 141 -14.69 21.08 1.38
CA ALA A 141 -13.70 22.15 1.41
C ALA A 141 -13.92 23.19 0.31
N VAL A 142 -14.30 22.75 -0.90
CA VAL A 142 -14.63 23.66 -2.02
C VAL A 142 -15.89 24.45 -1.71
N ILE A 143 -16.96 23.79 -1.26
CA ILE A 143 -18.24 24.46 -0.94
C ILE A 143 -18.04 25.48 0.19
N PHE A 144 -17.45 25.07 1.30
CA PHE A 144 -17.20 25.96 2.43
C PHE A 144 -16.16 27.04 2.12
N GLY A 145 -15.13 26.74 1.29
CA GLY A 145 -14.14 27.72 0.85
C GLY A 145 -14.75 28.81 -0.05
N LEU A 146 -15.66 28.44 -0.95
CA LEU A 146 -16.42 29.42 -1.77
C LEU A 146 -17.38 30.25 -0.92
N ALA A 147 -18.11 29.62 0.03
CA ALA A 147 -18.96 30.32 0.97
C ALA A 147 -18.16 31.31 1.85
N ALA A 148 -16.98 30.94 2.26
CA ALA A 148 -16.07 31.77 3.05
C ALA A 148 -15.58 33.04 2.30
N ARG A 149 -15.59 33.03 0.96
CA ARG A 149 -15.30 34.23 0.16
C ARG A 149 -16.38 35.32 0.31
N MET A 150 -17.62 34.93 0.64
CA MET A 150 -18.73 35.85 0.82
C MET A 150 -18.84 36.37 2.25
N MET A 151 -18.07 35.82 3.18
CA MET A 151 -18.10 36.20 4.59
C MET A 151 -17.03 37.28 4.91
N PRO A 152 -17.30 38.19 5.86
CA PRO A 152 -16.34 39.22 6.22
C PRO A 152 -15.08 38.60 6.84
N ASP A 153 -13.93 39.15 6.48
CA ASP A 153 -12.59 38.68 6.91
C ASP A 153 -12.43 38.62 8.42
N ARG A 154 -13.11 39.51 9.16
CA ARG A 154 -13.08 39.56 10.64
C ARG A 154 -13.51 38.25 11.31
N VAL A 155 -14.34 37.44 10.65
CA VAL A 155 -14.86 36.18 11.22
C VAL A 155 -14.02 35.00 10.77
N ILE A 156 -13.56 35.02 9.54
CA ILE A 156 -12.91 33.86 8.92
C ILE A 156 -11.40 33.83 9.16
N LEU A 157 -10.72 34.99 9.19
CA LEU A 157 -9.28 35.02 9.47
C LEU A 157 -8.90 34.35 10.80
N PRO A 158 -9.60 34.65 11.92
CA PRO A 158 -9.30 33.95 13.17
C PRO A 158 -9.48 32.43 13.08
N LEU A 159 -10.51 31.94 12.38
CA LEU A 159 -10.73 30.51 12.19
C LEU A 159 -9.57 29.85 11.42
N ILE A 160 -9.07 30.53 10.41
CA ILE A 160 -7.94 30.04 9.62
C ILE A 160 -6.66 30.06 10.45
N ASP A 161 -6.33 31.18 11.07
CA ASP A 161 -5.06 31.40 11.74
C ASP A 161 -4.94 30.61 13.05
N TYR A 162 -6.04 30.47 13.80
CA TYR A 162 -6.03 29.78 15.10
C TYR A 162 -6.44 28.30 15.04
N LEU A 163 -7.10 27.85 13.97
CA LEU A 163 -7.57 26.45 13.90
C LEU A 163 -7.00 25.70 12.68
N LEU A 164 -7.21 26.21 11.47
CA LEU A 164 -6.89 25.45 10.26
C LEU A 164 -5.38 25.37 9.98
N ILE A 165 -4.66 26.48 10.09
CA ILE A 165 -3.21 26.53 9.88
C ILE A 165 -2.46 25.76 10.97
N PRO A 166 -2.72 25.94 12.28
CA PRO A 166 -2.06 25.18 13.32
C PRO A 166 -2.32 23.66 13.20
N PHE A 167 -3.57 23.26 12.88
CA PHE A 167 -3.88 21.86 12.66
C PHE A 167 -3.09 21.29 11.47
N LYS A 168 -3.05 22.00 10.34
CA LYS A 168 -2.28 21.59 9.15
C LYS A 168 -0.80 21.42 9.49
N ASN A 169 -0.20 22.39 10.17
CA ASN A 169 1.21 22.37 10.53
C ASN A 169 1.52 21.25 11.55
N ALA A 170 0.66 21.06 12.54
CA ALA A 170 0.79 19.98 13.52
C ALA A 170 0.69 18.60 12.85
N PHE A 171 -0.21 18.43 11.89
CA PHE A 171 -0.36 17.18 11.15
C PHE A 171 0.88 16.86 10.31
N ILE A 172 1.41 17.85 9.57
CA ILE A 172 2.66 17.68 8.80
C ILE A 172 3.84 17.40 9.74
N GLY A 173 3.97 18.13 10.84
CA GLY A 173 5.02 17.91 11.84
C GLY A 173 4.96 16.50 12.43
N LEU A 174 3.76 16.00 12.71
CA LEU A 174 3.55 14.64 13.23
C LEU A 174 3.90 13.57 12.20
N LEU A 175 3.53 13.77 10.92
CA LEU A 175 3.94 12.86 9.85
C LEU A 175 5.46 12.84 9.69
N ASN A 176 6.10 14.00 9.70
CA ASN A 176 7.57 14.10 9.58
C ASN A 176 8.29 13.43 10.74
N ALA A 177 7.77 13.54 11.97
CA ALA A 177 8.35 12.89 13.14
C ALA A 177 8.39 11.35 13.02
N PHE A 178 7.35 10.75 12.43
CA PHE A 178 7.29 9.31 12.21
C PHE A 178 7.98 8.87 10.91
N ALA A 179 8.17 9.77 9.95
CA ALA A 179 8.74 9.43 8.64
C ALA A 179 10.14 8.85 8.74
N CYS A 180 11.01 9.45 9.54
CA CYS A 180 12.39 8.99 9.73
C CYS A 180 12.44 7.53 10.21
N ILE A 181 11.64 7.23 11.24
CA ILE A 181 11.57 5.91 11.86
C ILE A 181 10.97 4.91 10.87
N LEU A 182 9.89 5.31 10.20
CA LEU A 182 9.21 4.49 9.21
C LEU A 182 10.11 4.12 8.03
N ILE A 183 10.83 5.10 7.47
CA ILE A 183 11.77 4.90 6.37
C ILE A 183 12.85 3.90 6.77
N PHE A 184 13.48 4.10 7.94
CA PHE A 184 14.54 3.23 8.42
C PHE A 184 14.06 1.77 8.58
N PHE A 185 13.05 1.55 9.41
CA PHE A 185 12.59 0.19 9.71
C PHE A 185 11.92 -0.49 8.53
N SER A 186 11.21 0.26 7.68
CA SER A 186 10.59 -0.29 6.46
C SER A 186 11.64 -0.79 5.47
N LEU A 187 12.71 -0.01 5.28
CA LEU A 187 13.79 -0.39 4.36
C LEU A 187 14.61 -1.56 4.91
N VAL A 188 14.99 -1.53 6.18
CA VAL A 188 15.72 -2.64 6.84
C VAL A 188 14.90 -3.92 6.81
N SER A 189 13.62 -3.87 7.20
CA SER A 189 12.71 -5.02 7.15
C SER A 189 12.53 -5.53 5.72
N GLY A 190 12.45 -4.63 4.74
CA GLY A 190 12.34 -4.98 3.31
C GLY A 190 13.55 -5.76 2.79
N LEU A 191 14.76 -5.35 3.18
CA LEU A 191 16.01 -6.00 2.78
C LEU A 191 16.23 -7.37 3.44
N CYS A 192 15.74 -7.55 4.66
CA CYS A 192 15.83 -8.83 5.37
C CYS A 192 14.86 -9.89 4.83
N GLY A 193 13.78 -9.48 4.16
CA GLY A 193 12.71 -10.35 3.66
C GLY A 193 11.78 -10.85 4.78
N ASP A 194 10.62 -11.42 4.38
CA ASP A 194 9.72 -12.08 5.31
C ASP A 194 10.21 -13.51 5.62
N ARG A 195 10.13 -13.92 6.90
CA ARG A 195 10.52 -15.26 7.37
C ARG A 195 9.74 -16.39 6.71
N ASP A 196 8.49 -16.12 6.34
CA ASP A 196 7.58 -17.09 5.72
C ASP A 196 7.85 -17.30 4.22
N ALA A 197 8.77 -16.51 3.63
CA ALA A 197 9.24 -16.72 2.29
C ALA A 197 10.29 -17.85 2.32
N GLU A 198 9.87 -19.09 2.04
CA GLU A 198 10.82 -20.17 1.77
C GLU A 198 11.92 -19.65 0.84
N PRO A 199 13.19 -19.86 1.17
CA PRO A 199 14.28 -19.32 0.39
C PRO A 199 14.21 -19.88 -1.04
N LEU A 200 13.97 -19.00 -2.03
CA LEU A 200 14.14 -19.32 -3.45
C LEU A 200 15.62 -19.60 -3.78
N GLY A 201 16.44 -19.86 -2.75
CA GLY A 201 17.87 -20.06 -2.89
C GLY A 201 18.56 -18.86 -3.54
N GLY A 202 19.52 -19.11 -4.45
CA GLY A 202 20.21 -18.03 -5.18
C GLY A 202 19.31 -17.18 -6.09
N ALA A 203 18.07 -17.62 -6.39
CA ALA A 203 17.12 -16.87 -7.21
C ALA A 203 16.58 -15.63 -6.48
N GLY A 204 16.29 -15.71 -5.18
CA GLY A 204 15.78 -14.58 -4.41
C GLY A 204 16.71 -13.36 -4.41
N ARG A 205 18.03 -13.58 -4.22
CA ARG A 205 19.04 -12.51 -4.30
C ARG A 205 19.11 -11.87 -5.69
N LYS A 206 18.97 -12.65 -6.74
CA LYS A 206 18.99 -12.14 -8.12
C LYS A 206 17.73 -11.32 -8.43
N ILE A 207 16.57 -11.73 -7.92
CA ILE A 207 15.31 -10.96 -8.02
C ILE A 207 15.47 -9.59 -7.36
N ILE A 208 15.97 -9.54 -6.13
CA ILE A 208 16.19 -8.28 -5.40
C ILE A 208 17.13 -7.37 -6.19
N LEU A 209 18.30 -7.86 -6.61
CA LEU A 209 19.28 -7.06 -7.34
C LEU A 209 18.70 -6.51 -8.65
N ARG A 210 17.95 -7.33 -9.39
CA ARG A 210 17.32 -6.92 -10.64
C ARG A 210 16.28 -5.83 -10.41
N GLN A 211 15.45 -5.95 -9.38
CA GLN A 211 14.44 -4.94 -9.05
C GLN A 211 15.07 -3.60 -8.66
N LEU A 212 16.19 -3.64 -7.92
CA LEU A 212 16.96 -2.44 -7.62
C LEU A 212 17.47 -1.76 -8.91
N VAL A 213 18.05 -2.54 -9.83
CA VAL A 213 18.53 -2.02 -11.12
C VAL A 213 17.37 -1.46 -11.96
N LEU A 214 16.23 -2.14 -11.99
CA LEU A 214 15.07 -1.69 -12.77
C LEU A 214 14.48 -0.36 -12.27
N VAL A 215 14.45 -0.11 -10.96
CA VAL A 215 14.03 1.20 -10.42
C VAL A 215 14.98 2.29 -10.91
N VAL A 216 16.28 2.07 -10.88
CA VAL A 216 17.27 3.02 -11.41
C VAL A 216 17.01 3.30 -12.89
N LEU A 217 16.85 2.24 -13.71
CA LEU A 217 16.59 2.39 -15.14
C LEU A 217 15.27 3.14 -15.42
N ILE A 218 14.20 2.82 -14.70
CA ILE A 218 12.90 3.49 -14.85
C ILE A 218 13.01 4.95 -14.43
N THR A 219 13.73 5.25 -13.36
CA THR A 219 13.95 6.64 -12.92
C THR A 219 14.68 7.44 -14.01
N ILE A 220 15.79 6.92 -14.53
CA ILE A 220 16.53 7.58 -15.61
C ILE A 220 15.65 7.76 -16.85
N LEU A 221 14.91 6.72 -17.24
CA LEU A 221 13.99 6.78 -18.37
C LEU A 221 12.87 7.80 -18.15
N SER A 222 12.34 7.90 -16.93
CA SER A 222 11.32 8.90 -16.56
C SER A 222 11.83 10.33 -16.77
N TYR A 223 13.03 10.64 -16.28
CA TYR A 223 13.61 11.97 -16.50
C TYR A 223 13.95 12.22 -17.97
N LEU A 224 14.42 11.22 -18.71
CA LEU A 224 14.67 11.33 -20.15
C LEU A 224 13.40 11.66 -20.93
N MET A 225 12.27 11.02 -20.57
CA MET A 225 10.97 11.30 -21.19
C MET A 225 10.44 12.69 -20.84
N LEU A 226 10.81 13.22 -19.68
CA LEU A 226 10.41 14.54 -19.20
C LEU A 226 11.33 15.67 -19.64
N LEU A 227 12.49 15.37 -20.28
CA LEU A 227 13.41 16.37 -20.81
C LEU A 227 12.75 17.46 -21.69
N PRO A 228 11.76 17.15 -22.58
CA PRO A 228 11.11 18.18 -23.38
C PRO A 228 10.36 19.23 -22.54
N PHE A 229 9.95 18.89 -21.32
CA PHE A 229 9.27 19.81 -20.39
C PHE A 229 10.26 20.58 -19.50
N LEU A 230 11.52 20.13 -19.43
CA LEU A 230 12.57 20.79 -18.67
C LEU A 230 13.27 21.82 -19.57
N ARG A 231 13.27 23.08 -19.16
CA ARG A 231 14.05 24.12 -19.83
C ARG A 231 15.52 23.97 -19.46
N LEU A 232 16.24 23.15 -20.25
CA LEU A 232 17.66 22.94 -20.03
C LEU A 232 18.43 24.24 -20.31
N SER A 233 19.10 24.79 -19.32
CA SER A 233 19.98 25.94 -19.45
C SER A 233 21.36 25.48 -19.92
N PHE A 234 21.49 25.23 -21.23
CA PHE A 234 22.78 24.89 -21.86
C PHE A 234 23.57 26.17 -22.23
N GLY A 235 23.85 27.03 -21.32
CA GLY A 235 24.71 28.16 -21.69
C GLY A 235 24.45 29.42 -20.88
N ALA A 236 25.34 29.68 -20.05
CA ALA A 236 25.87 30.91 -19.50
C ALA A 236 26.20 30.72 -18.02
N GLN A 237 27.39 30.33 -17.78
CA GLN A 237 28.23 30.72 -16.66
C GLN A 237 29.29 29.63 -16.44
N GLN A 238 30.38 29.76 -17.20
CA GLN A 238 31.59 28.96 -16.96
C GLN A 238 32.19 29.19 -15.56
N THR A 239 31.75 30.24 -14.85
CA THR A 239 32.12 30.50 -13.46
C THR A 239 31.33 29.68 -12.44
N ALA A 240 30.18 29.10 -12.84
CA ALA A 240 29.37 28.24 -11.96
C ALA A 240 29.77 26.74 -12.03
N ALA A 241 30.54 26.33 -13.03
CA ALA A 241 30.94 24.94 -13.19
C ALA A 241 31.86 24.43 -12.07
N VAL A 242 32.72 25.26 -11.54
CA VAL A 242 33.62 24.91 -10.42
C VAL A 242 32.83 24.83 -9.12
N SER A 243 31.88 25.75 -8.88
CA SER A 243 31.00 25.70 -7.71
C SER A 243 29.98 24.54 -7.75
N GLN A 244 29.66 24.03 -8.94
CA GLN A 244 28.74 22.88 -9.09
C GLN A 244 29.43 21.54 -8.85
N ALA A 245 30.70 21.40 -9.22
CA ALA A 245 31.48 20.24 -8.88
C ALA A 245 31.69 20.13 -7.36
N ASP A 246 31.91 21.25 -6.70
CA ASP A 246 32.01 21.35 -5.25
C ASP A 246 30.66 21.04 -4.59
N GLN A 247 29.54 21.57 -5.10
CA GLN A 247 28.19 21.23 -4.61
C GLN A 247 27.82 19.76 -4.80
N ILE A 248 28.22 19.12 -5.90
CA ILE A 248 28.01 17.69 -6.11
C ILE A 248 28.88 16.87 -5.15
N SER A 249 30.13 17.30 -4.96
CA SER A 249 31.02 16.67 -4.01
C SER A 249 30.48 16.79 -2.58
N ASP A 250 30.05 17.97 -2.18
CA ASP A 250 29.44 18.22 -0.88
C ASP A 250 28.17 17.38 -0.69
N LEU A 251 27.29 17.30 -1.69
CA LEU A 251 26.12 16.43 -1.66
C LEU A 251 26.47 14.95 -1.51
N ILE A 252 27.55 14.48 -2.17
CA ILE A 252 27.99 13.08 -2.03
C ILE A 252 28.55 12.82 -0.63
N TRP A 253 29.30 13.77 -0.08
CA TRP A 253 29.82 13.65 1.28
C TRP A 253 28.75 13.84 2.34
N ASP A 254 27.78 14.75 2.11
CA ASP A 254 26.61 14.92 2.97
C ASP A 254 25.68 13.71 3.02
N ILE A 255 25.81 12.77 2.06
CA ILE A 255 25.09 11.48 2.11
C ILE A 255 25.59 10.60 3.25
N VAL A 256 26.88 10.70 3.60
CA VAL A 256 27.50 9.91 4.66
C VAL A 256 27.24 10.58 6.02
N PRO A 257 26.51 9.95 6.94
CA PRO A 257 26.22 10.57 8.23
C PRO A 257 27.45 10.57 9.14
N ASP A 258 27.74 11.66 9.80
CA ASP A 258 28.77 11.77 10.82
C ASP A 258 28.42 11.01 12.12
N SER A 259 27.13 10.73 12.31
CA SER A 259 26.59 10.04 13.48
C SER A 259 25.35 9.23 13.11
N VAL A 260 25.11 8.13 13.80
CA VAL A 260 23.91 7.29 13.58
C VAL A 260 22.64 8.00 14.02
N LEU A 261 22.69 8.85 15.03
CA LEU A 261 21.52 9.50 15.62
C LEU A 261 21.20 10.86 15.01
N THR A 262 22.21 11.62 14.60
CA THR A 262 22.06 12.98 14.06
C THR A 262 21.08 13.05 12.88
N PRO A 263 21.05 12.12 11.91
CA PRO A 263 20.10 12.12 10.82
C PRO A 263 18.63 12.03 11.27
N PHE A 264 18.36 11.27 12.34
CA PHE A 264 17.01 11.15 12.89
C PHE A 264 16.56 12.43 13.61
N VAL A 265 17.47 13.12 14.28
CA VAL A 265 17.18 14.38 14.98
C VAL A 265 16.97 15.51 13.97
N ASN A 266 17.82 15.60 12.95
CA ASN A 266 17.78 16.65 11.93
C ASN A 266 16.77 16.36 10.81
N GLY A 267 16.17 15.16 10.76
CA GLY A 267 15.28 14.78 9.66
C GLY A 267 15.98 14.61 8.31
N SER A 268 17.26 14.21 8.32
CA SER A 268 18.06 14.02 7.10
C SER A 268 17.73 12.67 6.45
N TYR A 269 16.63 12.60 5.71
CA TYR A 269 16.09 11.35 5.15
C TYR A 269 17.07 10.59 4.27
N ILE A 270 17.93 11.28 3.50
CA ILE A 270 18.93 10.63 2.64
C ILE A 270 19.93 9.85 3.49
N GLN A 271 20.45 10.47 4.54
CA GLN A 271 21.37 9.82 5.48
C GLN A 271 20.71 8.64 6.19
N ILE A 272 19.42 8.77 6.54
CA ILE A 272 18.62 7.67 7.13
C ILE A 272 18.48 6.50 6.16
N VAL A 273 18.26 6.76 4.87
CA VAL A 273 18.20 5.72 3.83
C VAL A 273 19.53 5.00 3.71
N VAL A 274 20.64 5.74 3.69
CA VAL A 274 21.99 5.13 3.63
C VAL A 274 22.26 4.27 4.86
N LEU A 275 21.95 4.78 6.06
CA LEU A 275 22.04 3.99 7.30
C LEU A 275 21.17 2.72 7.22
N ALA A 276 19.94 2.85 6.76
CA ALA A 276 19.02 1.72 6.61
C ALA A 276 19.52 0.69 5.59
N LEU A 277 20.15 1.13 4.49
CA LEU A 277 20.78 0.23 3.52
C LEU A 277 21.95 -0.53 4.14
N VAL A 278 22.86 0.17 4.85
CA VAL A 278 24.02 -0.46 5.49
C VAL A 278 23.54 -1.46 6.56
N PHE A 279 22.65 -1.06 7.46
CA PHE A 279 22.08 -1.93 8.49
C PHE A 279 21.30 -3.11 7.88
N GLY A 280 20.46 -2.85 6.89
CA GLY A 280 19.65 -3.87 6.25
C GLY A 280 20.46 -4.89 5.48
N MET A 281 21.50 -4.48 4.75
CA MET A 281 22.41 -5.40 4.05
C MET A 281 23.21 -6.24 5.04
N THR A 282 23.72 -5.62 6.11
CA THR A 282 24.47 -6.32 7.16
C THR A 282 23.57 -7.35 7.85
N LEU A 283 22.37 -6.94 8.28
CA LEU A 283 21.42 -7.84 8.93
C LEU A 283 20.96 -8.96 7.99
N SER A 284 20.74 -8.66 6.72
CA SER A 284 20.39 -9.66 5.71
C SER A 284 21.48 -10.72 5.52
N SER A 285 22.75 -10.37 5.71
CA SER A 285 23.87 -11.32 5.61
C SER A 285 23.98 -12.26 6.82
N VAL A 286 23.51 -11.83 8.00
CA VAL A 286 23.58 -12.60 9.27
C VAL A 286 22.21 -13.07 9.77
N LYS A 287 21.16 -12.93 8.97
CA LYS A 287 19.76 -13.21 9.35
C LYS A 287 19.53 -14.64 9.83
N ASP A 288 20.28 -15.61 9.27
CA ASP A 288 20.16 -17.02 9.64
C ASP A 288 20.80 -17.32 10.99
N GLN A 289 21.80 -16.51 11.42
CA GLN A 289 22.46 -16.62 12.71
C GLN A 289 21.67 -15.91 13.81
N HIS A 290 20.96 -14.81 13.47
CA HIS A 290 20.22 -13.98 14.41
C HIS A 290 18.77 -13.75 13.99
N PRO A 291 17.97 -14.83 13.86
CA PRO A 291 16.59 -14.74 13.43
C PRO A 291 15.70 -13.89 14.36
N GLU A 292 16.07 -13.77 15.62
CA GLU A 292 15.34 -12.97 16.62
C GLU A 292 15.43 -11.48 16.32
N LEU A 293 16.60 -10.98 15.87
CA LEU A 293 16.76 -9.57 15.51
C LEU A 293 15.87 -9.18 14.32
N VAL A 294 15.77 -10.06 13.32
CA VAL A 294 14.87 -9.84 12.17
C VAL A 294 13.42 -9.77 12.62
N ALA A 295 13.00 -10.65 13.56
CA ALA A 295 11.65 -10.64 14.10
C ALA A 295 11.35 -9.35 14.89
N VAL A 296 12.30 -8.86 15.69
CA VAL A 296 12.16 -7.60 16.44
C VAL A 296 12.01 -6.42 15.49
N ILE A 297 12.85 -6.31 14.46
CA ILE A 297 12.79 -5.23 13.48
C ILE A 297 11.47 -5.27 12.70
N SER A 298 11.03 -6.44 12.27
CA SER A 298 9.73 -6.61 11.60
C SER A 298 8.56 -6.21 12.51
N SER A 299 8.64 -6.54 13.80
CA SER A 299 7.62 -6.15 14.79
C SER A 299 7.58 -4.63 15.01
N ILE A 300 8.75 -3.98 15.13
CA ILE A 300 8.85 -2.53 15.26
C ILE A 300 8.28 -1.86 14.00
N ASN A 301 8.68 -2.33 12.81
CA ASN A 301 8.14 -1.82 11.55
C ASN A 301 6.60 -1.93 11.49
N SER A 302 6.05 -3.06 11.92
CA SER A 302 4.59 -3.28 11.97
C SER A 302 3.89 -2.30 12.91
N ILE A 303 4.49 -2.01 14.07
CA ILE A 303 3.95 -1.03 15.03
C ILE A 303 4.00 0.38 14.43
N VAL A 304 5.13 0.78 13.84
CA VAL A 304 5.30 2.11 13.23
C VAL A 304 4.33 2.28 12.05
N MET A 305 4.17 1.27 11.20
CA MET A 305 3.18 1.28 10.12
C MET A 305 1.75 1.41 10.67
N MET A 306 1.41 0.71 11.74
CA MET A 306 0.09 0.79 12.37
C MET A 306 -0.18 2.18 12.95
N VAL A 307 0.81 2.83 13.55
CA VAL A 307 0.70 4.21 14.04
C VAL A 307 0.49 5.17 12.86
N THR A 308 1.31 5.04 11.82
CA THR A 308 1.19 5.87 10.60
C THR A 308 -0.17 5.69 9.94
N GLU A 309 -0.70 4.46 9.87
CA GLU A 309 -2.05 4.19 9.36
C GLU A 309 -3.15 4.89 10.18
N LYS A 310 -2.99 4.96 11.51
CA LYS A 310 -3.91 5.72 12.37
C LYS A 310 -3.82 7.22 12.11
N LEU A 311 -2.61 7.75 11.90
CA LEU A 311 -2.40 9.15 11.54
C LEU A 311 -3.02 9.46 10.17
N CYS A 312 -2.87 8.56 9.19
CA CYS A 312 -3.47 8.70 7.87
C CYS A 312 -5.01 8.80 7.90
N ARG A 313 -5.67 8.38 8.98
CA ARG A 313 -7.13 8.61 9.15
C ARG A 313 -7.49 10.08 9.31
N LEU A 314 -6.54 10.94 9.68
CA LEU A 314 -6.72 12.40 9.76
C LEU A 314 -6.51 13.09 8.40
N ILE A 315 -6.05 12.37 7.37
CA ILE A 315 -5.84 12.91 6.02
C ILE A 315 -7.09 13.62 5.46
N PRO A 316 -8.31 13.09 5.58
CA PRO A 316 -9.49 13.80 5.08
C PRO A 316 -9.67 15.18 5.70
N LEU A 317 -9.40 15.33 7.00
CA LEU A 317 -9.47 16.62 7.70
C LEU A 317 -8.32 17.54 7.26
N PHE A 318 -7.12 17.00 7.10
CA PHE A 318 -5.96 17.74 6.60
C PHE A 318 -6.22 18.28 5.17
N ILE A 319 -6.77 17.45 4.29
CA ILE A 319 -7.15 17.84 2.93
C ILE A 319 -8.23 18.92 2.97
N PHE A 320 -9.23 18.78 3.83
CA PHE A 320 -10.25 19.81 4.03
C PHE A 320 -9.60 21.15 4.37
N CYS A 321 -8.73 21.19 5.38
CA CYS A 321 -8.05 22.42 5.80
C CYS A 321 -7.20 23.03 4.68
N SER A 322 -6.47 22.18 3.94
CA SER A 322 -5.58 22.61 2.85
C SER A 322 -6.36 23.15 1.65
N VAL A 323 -7.38 22.42 1.18
CA VAL A 323 -8.21 22.81 0.02
C VAL A 323 -9.09 24.02 0.37
N PHE A 324 -9.62 24.10 1.58
CA PHE A 324 -10.39 25.26 2.05
C PHE A 324 -9.55 26.55 1.92
N ASN A 325 -8.33 26.52 2.45
CA ASN A 325 -7.42 27.68 2.38
C ASN A 325 -7.03 28.00 0.93
N LEU A 326 -6.81 26.96 0.12
CA LEU A 326 -6.54 27.07 -1.30
C LEU A 326 -7.70 27.76 -2.04
N VAL A 327 -8.92 27.30 -1.89
CA VAL A 327 -10.11 27.82 -2.61
C VAL A 327 -10.43 29.25 -2.21
N ARG A 328 -10.17 29.63 -0.97
CA ARG A 328 -10.41 30.99 -0.48
C ARG A 328 -9.42 32.01 -1.08
N SER A 329 -8.16 31.63 -1.29
CA SER A 329 -7.16 32.53 -1.84
C SER A 329 -7.46 32.88 -3.32
N PRO A 330 -7.49 34.16 -3.70
CA PRO A 330 -7.77 34.59 -5.08
C PRO A 330 -6.70 34.12 -6.09
N VAL A 331 -5.48 33.83 -5.62
CA VAL A 331 -4.35 33.35 -6.45
C VAL A 331 -4.60 31.95 -7.02
N THR A 332 -5.53 31.20 -6.46
CA THR A 332 -5.64 29.76 -6.65
C THR A 332 -6.68 29.28 -7.66
N ALA A 333 -7.52 30.15 -8.20
CA ALA A 333 -8.36 29.78 -9.36
C ALA A 333 -7.51 29.40 -10.60
N GLY A 334 -6.29 29.97 -10.70
CA GLY A 334 -5.26 29.55 -11.66
C GLY A 334 -4.61 28.21 -11.32
N ALA A 335 -4.36 27.92 -10.03
CA ALA A 335 -3.69 26.70 -9.58
C ALA A 335 -4.50 25.42 -9.87
N LEU A 336 -5.81 25.47 -9.81
CA LEU A 336 -6.67 24.34 -10.21
C LEU A 336 -6.56 24.01 -11.71
N LYS A 337 -6.32 25.02 -12.56
CA LYS A 337 -6.04 24.80 -13.98
C LYS A 337 -4.65 24.20 -14.21
N ASP A 338 -3.71 24.46 -13.30
CA ASP A 338 -2.33 23.99 -13.43
C ASP A 338 -2.18 22.50 -13.07
N ILE A 339 -3.11 21.93 -12.31
CA ILE A 339 -3.05 20.49 -11.87
C ILE A 339 -3.16 19.53 -13.06
N TRP A 340 -3.83 19.91 -14.13
CA TRP A 340 -3.96 19.06 -15.31
C TRP A 340 -2.64 18.75 -15.98
N LYS A 341 -1.66 19.65 -15.86
CA LYS A 341 -0.36 19.49 -16.51
C LYS A 341 0.44 18.31 -15.94
N PRO A 342 0.70 18.23 -14.62
CA PRO A 342 1.39 17.06 -14.05
C PRO A 342 0.60 15.76 -14.23
N ILE A 343 -0.73 15.78 -14.21
CA ILE A 343 -1.55 14.60 -14.51
C ILE A 343 -1.35 14.16 -15.96
N ALA A 344 -1.40 15.07 -16.92
CA ALA A 344 -1.16 14.77 -18.33
C ALA A 344 0.26 14.24 -18.57
N MET A 345 1.27 14.85 -17.93
CA MET A 345 2.66 14.38 -17.98
C MET A 345 2.79 12.96 -17.42
N PHE A 346 2.15 12.67 -16.29
CA PHE A 346 2.16 11.34 -15.68
C PHE A 346 1.46 10.30 -16.57
N LEU A 347 0.30 10.62 -17.12
CA LEU A 347 -0.45 9.72 -18.00
C LEU A 347 0.29 9.46 -19.31
N ALA A 348 0.92 10.48 -19.89
CA ALA A 348 1.73 10.31 -21.10
C ALA A 348 2.96 9.43 -20.86
N ALA A 349 3.75 9.73 -19.82
CA ALA A 349 4.96 8.98 -19.51
C ALA A 349 4.64 7.58 -18.97
N GLY A 350 3.68 7.44 -18.04
CA GLY A 350 3.25 6.16 -17.51
C GLY A 350 2.56 5.27 -18.54
N GLY A 351 1.75 5.87 -19.42
CA GLY A 351 1.14 5.19 -20.56
C GLY A 351 2.19 4.65 -21.54
N PHE A 352 3.23 5.43 -21.83
CA PHE A 352 4.33 5.01 -22.68
C PHE A 352 5.17 3.87 -22.05
N LEU A 353 5.49 3.96 -20.75
CA LEU A 353 6.16 2.87 -20.03
C LEU A 353 5.32 1.59 -20.04
N THR A 354 4.04 1.71 -19.78
CA THR A 354 3.10 0.60 -19.84
C THR A 354 3.07 -0.01 -21.23
N TRP A 355 2.97 0.81 -22.27
CA TRP A 355 2.98 0.37 -23.66
C TRP A 355 4.25 -0.40 -24.01
N ILE A 356 5.44 0.11 -23.66
CA ILE A 356 6.72 -0.58 -23.89
C ILE A 356 6.70 -1.97 -23.27
N VAL A 357 6.34 -2.06 -21.98
CA VAL A 357 6.36 -3.32 -21.23
C VAL A 357 5.35 -4.32 -21.82
N PHE A 358 4.16 -3.88 -22.20
CA PHE A 358 3.20 -4.76 -22.86
C PHE A 358 3.60 -5.17 -24.27
N CYS A 359 4.30 -4.32 -25.03
CA CYS A 359 4.90 -4.71 -26.29
C CYS A 359 5.97 -5.79 -26.09
N MET A 360 6.81 -5.65 -25.07
CA MET A 360 7.81 -6.67 -24.72
C MET A 360 7.16 -8.02 -24.37
N ILE A 361 6.06 -8.01 -23.57
CA ILE A 361 5.30 -9.22 -23.24
C ILE A 361 4.71 -9.84 -24.51
N ALA A 362 4.07 -9.04 -25.37
CA ALA A 362 3.43 -9.50 -26.61
C ALA A 362 4.45 -10.17 -27.56
N VAL A 363 5.61 -9.54 -27.74
CA VAL A 363 6.69 -10.07 -28.61
C VAL A 363 7.29 -11.34 -28.02
N ARG A 364 7.55 -11.36 -26.70
CA ARG A 364 8.24 -12.47 -26.03
C ARG A 364 7.39 -13.72 -25.93
N TYR A 365 6.09 -13.56 -25.61
CA TYR A 365 5.17 -14.68 -25.35
C TYR A 365 4.17 -14.94 -26.48
N LYS A 366 4.18 -14.13 -27.53
CA LYS A 366 3.25 -14.21 -28.68
C LYS A 366 1.77 -14.17 -28.26
N CYS A 367 1.45 -13.38 -27.21
CA CYS A 367 0.10 -13.17 -26.68
C CYS A 367 -0.44 -11.78 -27.06
N ARG A 368 -1.76 -11.59 -26.92
CA ARG A 368 -2.37 -10.28 -27.13
C ARG A 368 -2.21 -9.43 -25.86
N SER A 369 -1.38 -8.37 -25.92
CA SER A 369 -1.10 -7.47 -24.80
C SER A 369 -2.37 -6.91 -24.15
N LEU A 370 -3.43 -6.65 -24.93
CA LEU A 370 -4.70 -6.17 -24.42
C LEU A 370 -5.39 -7.18 -23.48
N ASN A 371 -5.27 -8.47 -23.74
CA ASN A 371 -5.86 -9.49 -22.88
C ASN A 371 -5.11 -9.59 -21.54
N VAL A 372 -3.78 -9.46 -21.55
CA VAL A 372 -2.97 -9.37 -20.32
C VAL A 372 -3.39 -8.16 -19.50
N PHE A 373 -3.59 -6.99 -20.13
CA PHE A 373 -4.08 -5.81 -19.44
C PHE A 373 -5.48 -6.01 -18.83
N LYS A 374 -6.41 -6.59 -19.60
CA LYS A 374 -7.77 -6.90 -19.09
C LYS A 374 -7.76 -7.83 -17.89
N THR A 375 -6.85 -8.81 -17.89
CA THR A 375 -6.67 -9.73 -16.75
C THR A 375 -6.15 -9.04 -15.51
N LEU A 376 -5.27 -8.03 -15.66
CA LEU A 376 -4.75 -7.22 -14.56
C LEU A 376 -5.74 -6.15 -14.07
N LEU A 377 -6.73 -5.78 -14.88
CA LEU A 377 -7.63 -4.65 -14.62
C LEU A 377 -8.29 -4.66 -13.24
N PRO A 378 -8.78 -5.80 -12.67
CA PRO A 378 -9.36 -5.81 -11.33
C PRO A 378 -8.36 -5.35 -10.25
N ALA A 379 -7.12 -5.82 -10.31
CA ALA A 379 -6.08 -5.42 -9.36
C ALA A 379 -5.66 -3.95 -9.54
N VAL A 380 -5.56 -3.51 -10.79
CA VAL A 380 -5.25 -2.11 -11.15
C VAL A 380 -6.33 -1.15 -10.63
N LEU A 381 -7.61 -1.49 -10.78
CA LEU A 381 -8.72 -0.67 -10.28
C LEU A 381 -8.72 -0.58 -8.75
N ILE A 382 -8.39 -1.66 -8.05
CA ILE A 382 -8.25 -1.65 -6.59
C ILE A 382 -7.09 -0.73 -6.19
N ALA A 383 -5.92 -0.86 -6.82
CA ALA A 383 -4.77 0.00 -6.54
C ALA A 383 -5.08 1.48 -6.82
N LEU A 384 -5.71 1.78 -7.95
CA LEU A 384 -6.14 3.12 -8.35
C LEU A 384 -7.09 3.75 -7.34
N SER A 385 -8.13 2.99 -6.94
CA SER A 385 -9.19 3.52 -6.07
C SER A 385 -8.76 3.68 -4.62
N THR A 386 -7.75 2.93 -4.18
CA THR A 386 -7.26 2.97 -2.79
C THR A 386 -6.03 3.84 -2.60
N GLY A 387 -5.34 4.22 -3.68
CA GLY A 387 -4.03 4.87 -3.61
C GLY A 387 -2.98 4.00 -2.91
N SER A 388 -3.17 2.68 -2.88
CA SER A 388 -2.26 1.77 -2.19
C SER A 388 -2.00 0.49 -2.99
N PRO A 389 -0.76 0.26 -3.44
CA PRO A 389 -0.40 -0.99 -4.10
C PRO A 389 -0.59 -2.22 -3.20
N ALA A 390 -0.52 -2.05 -1.88
CA ALA A 390 -0.71 -3.13 -0.91
C ALA A 390 -2.17 -3.61 -0.85
N ALA A 391 -3.14 -2.73 -1.11
CA ALA A 391 -4.56 -3.10 -1.12
C ALA A 391 -4.92 -4.10 -2.22
N SER A 392 -4.18 -4.12 -3.33
CA SER A 392 -4.38 -5.05 -4.45
C SER A 392 -3.60 -6.36 -4.30
N TYR A 393 -2.86 -6.57 -3.21
CA TYR A 393 -1.93 -7.70 -3.04
C TYR A 393 -2.61 -9.07 -3.24
N SER A 394 -3.72 -9.32 -2.57
CA SER A 394 -4.43 -10.60 -2.67
C SER A 394 -4.99 -10.86 -4.07
N THR A 395 -5.47 -9.82 -4.75
CA THR A 395 -5.97 -9.91 -6.12
C THR A 395 -4.83 -10.14 -7.11
N ASN A 396 -3.69 -9.49 -6.91
CA ASN A 396 -2.48 -9.74 -7.72
C ASN A 396 -2.00 -11.17 -7.56
N LEU A 397 -1.98 -11.69 -6.33
CA LEU A 397 -1.58 -13.07 -6.06
C LEU A 397 -2.49 -14.08 -6.79
N ASP A 398 -3.82 -13.88 -6.71
CA ASP A 398 -4.79 -14.72 -7.41
C ASP A 398 -4.59 -14.68 -8.94
N ILE A 399 -4.36 -13.49 -9.51
CA ILE A 399 -4.11 -13.33 -10.95
C ILE A 399 -2.80 -14.03 -11.37
N LEU A 400 -1.72 -13.85 -10.61
CA LEU A 400 -0.43 -14.47 -10.92
C LEU A 400 -0.52 -16.01 -10.87
N GLU A 401 -1.16 -16.57 -9.83
CA GLU A 401 -1.28 -18.02 -9.64
C GLU A 401 -2.28 -18.64 -10.63
N ASN A 402 -3.51 -18.10 -10.72
CA ASN A 402 -4.62 -18.77 -11.38
C ASN A 402 -4.85 -18.31 -12.83
N ARG A 403 -4.37 -17.14 -13.23
CA ARG A 403 -4.55 -16.59 -14.58
C ARG A 403 -3.28 -16.60 -15.42
N PHE A 404 -2.12 -16.43 -14.81
CA PHE A 404 -0.85 -16.44 -15.51
C PHE A 404 -0.05 -17.73 -15.30
N GLY A 405 -0.55 -18.66 -14.45
CA GLY A 405 0.08 -19.97 -14.27
C GLY A 405 1.45 -19.90 -13.59
N ILE A 406 1.68 -18.90 -12.75
CA ILE A 406 2.93 -18.80 -11.99
C ILE A 406 2.80 -19.64 -10.72
N THR A 407 3.84 -20.40 -10.39
CA THR A 407 3.82 -21.27 -9.20
C THR A 407 3.54 -20.48 -7.92
N ARG A 408 2.80 -21.06 -6.99
CA ARG A 408 2.42 -20.43 -5.71
C ARG A 408 3.62 -19.94 -4.92
N ARG A 409 4.70 -20.75 -4.92
CA ARG A 409 5.94 -20.42 -4.23
C ARG A 409 6.55 -19.14 -4.79
N PHE A 410 6.71 -19.06 -6.10
CA PHE A 410 7.31 -17.89 -6.76
C PHE A 410 6.42 -16.64 -6.65
N SER A 411 5.11 -16.79 -6.85
CA SER A 411 4.15 -15.68 -6.77
C SER A 411 4.17 -15.00 -5.39
N ARG A 412 4.15 -15.79 -4.31
CA ARG A 412 4.15 -15.25 -2.94
C ARG A 412 5.43 -14.51 -2.61
N VAL A 413 6.57 -15.13 -2.86
CA VAL A 413 7.89 -14.52 -2.58
C VAL A 413 8.15 -13.33 -3.50
N GLY A 414 7.96 -13.50 -4.79
CA GLY A 414 8.18 -12.47 -5.79
C GLY A 414 7.30 -11.24 -5.55
N LEU A 415 6.01 -11.43 -5.27
CA LEU A 415 5.09 -10.33 -5.00
C LEU A 415 5.39 -9.64 -3.66
N ALA A 416 5.77 -10.38 -2.62
CA ALA A 416 6.14 -9.81 -1.32
C ALA A 416 7.39 -8.91 -1.45
N VAL A 417 8.45 -9.39 -2.10
CA VAL A 417 9.67 -8.64 -2.36
C VAL A 417 9.39 -7.42 -3.25
N SER A 418 8.70 -7.63 -4.37
CA SER A 418 8.40 -6.56 -5.34
C SER A 418 7.52 -5.47 -4.76
N SER A 419 6.62 -5.81 -3.83
CA SER A 419 5.73 -4.82 -3.21
C SER A 419 6.48 -3.82 -2.33
N LYS A 420 7.68 -4.16 -1.89
CA LYS A 420 8.54 -3.30 -1.06
C LYS A 420 9.65 -2.60 -1.86
N LEU A 421 10.24 -3.30 -2.83
CA LEU A 421 11.44 -2.83 -3.52
C LEU A 421 11.19 -2.27 -4.93
N TYR A 422 10.10 -2.67 -5.59
CA TYR A 422 9.81 -2.26 -6.96
C TYR A 422 8.58 -1.37 -7.05
N LEU A 423 8.79 -0.05 -6.96
CA LEU A 423 7.77 0.98 -6.94
C LEU A 423 7.93 1.97 -8.12
N PRO A 424 7.83 1.50 -9.38
CA PRO A 424 8.11 2.32 -10.56
C PRO A 424 7.14 3.51 -10.73
N GLY A 425 5.89 3.37 -10.30
CA GLY A 425 4.93 4.47 -10.32
C GLY A 425 5.32 5.61 -9.39
N VAL A 426 5.90 5.28 -8.24
CA VAL A 426 6.43 6.24 -7.27
C VAL A 426 7.58 7.05 -7.89
N SER A 427 8.53 6.35 -8.51
CA SER A 427 9.66 6.98 -9.19
C SER A 427 9.20 7.94 -10.29
N LEU A 428 8.25 7.52 -11.14
CA LEU A 428 7.68 8.40 -12.17
C LEU A 428 6.94 9.59 -11.56
N TYR A 429 6.18 9.39 -10.48
CA TYR A 429 5.46 10.48 -9.83
C TYR A 429 6.42 11.56 -9.30
N ILE A 430 7.48 11.16 -8.60
CA ILE A 430 8.51 12.09 -8.13
C ILE A 430 9.12 12.87 -9.30
N ALA A 431 9.51 12.17 -10.36
CA ALA A 431 10.11 12.79 -11.53
C ALA A 431 9.17 13.79 -12.20
N VAL A 432 7.89 13.46 -12.35
CA VAL A 432 6.87 14.34 -12.94
C VAL A 432 6.69 15.60 -12.10
N MET A 433 6.57 15.46 -10.77
CA MET A 433 6.39 16.62 -9.91
C MET A 433 7.63 17.50 -9.85
N ALA A 434 8.83 16.91 -9.82
CA ALA A 434 10.08 17.66 -9.89
C ALA A 434 10.20 18.44 -11.22
N ALA A 435 9.89 17.80 -12.35
CA ALA A 435 9.89 18.44 -13.66
C ALA A 435 8.85 19.56 -13.77
N TYR A 436 7.63 19.31 -13.28
CA TYR A 436 6.56 20.30 -13.28
C TYR A 436 6.91 21.55 -12.44
N PHE A 437 7.47 21.35 -11.22
CA PHE A 437 7.86 22.47 -10.38
C PHE A 437 9.07 23.21 -10.91
N ALA A 438 10.04 22.51 -11.49
CA ALA A 438 11.18 23.15 -12.16
C ALA A 438 10.72 24.08 -13.27
N GLU A 439 9.74 23.66 -14.08
CA GLU A 439 9.16 24.51 -15.11
C GLU A 439 8.33 25.67 -14.53
N LYS A 440 7.48 25.40 -13.54
CA LYS A 440 6.57 26.38 -12.94
C LYS A 440 7.32 27.50 -12.22
N TYR A 441 8.34 27.15 -11.45
CA TYR A 441 9.14 28.11 -10.67
C TYR A 441 10.39 28.57 -11.42
N GLN A 442 10.51 28.19 -12.70
CA GLN A 442 11.62 28.56 -13.57
C GLN A 442 13.00 28.26 -12.94
N THR A 443 13.09 27.17 -12.20
CA THR A 443 14.34 26.73 -11.59
C THR A 443 15.35 26.38 -12.68
N PRO A 444 16.59 26.88 -12.63
CA PRO A 444 17.60 26.59 -13.64
C PRO A 444 17.99 25.11 -13.59
N VAL A 445 17.59 24.36 -14.60
CA VAL A 445 17.92 22.94 -14.72
C VAL A 445 19.25 22.78 -15.45
N ASN A 446 20.27 22.41 -14.70
CA ASN A 446 21.59 22.05 -15.22
C ASN A 446 21.87 20.55 -15.01
N ALA A 447 23.02 20.06 -15.48
CA ALA A 447 23.40 18.64 -15.34
C ALA A 447 23.51 18.22 -13.87
N GLY A 448 24.01 19.08 -12.98
CA GLY A 448 24.10 18.84 -11.54
C GLY A 448 22.72 18.70 -10.90
N TRP A 449 21.80 19.62 -11.19
CA TRP A 449 20.41 19.54 -10.73
C TRP A 449 19.74 18.23 -11.16
N LEU A 450 19.94 17.86 -12.45
CA LEU A 450 19.35 16.63 -12.98
C LEU A 450 19.91 15.38 -12.30
N LEU A 451 21.22 15.34 -12.07
CA LEU A 451 21.87 14.25 -11.35
C LEU A 451 21.35 14.13 -9.91
N THR A 452 21.27 15.25 -9.20
CA THR A 452 20.70 15.33 -7.86
C THR A 452 19.24 14.85 -7.84
N ALA A 453 18.42 15.32 -8.77
CA ALA A 453 17.02 14.93 -8.87
C ALA A 453 16.85 13.42 -9.13
N VAL A 454 17.68 12.83 -10.00
CA VAL A 454 17.68 11.37 -10.28
C VAL A 454 18.08 10.58 -9.02
N ILE A 455 19.19 10.97 -8.37
CA ILE A 455 19.67 10.29 -7.15
C ILE A 455 18.63 10.35 -6.04
N LEU A 456 18.09 11.54 -5.77
CA LEU A 456 17.03 11.76 -4.79
C LEU A 456 15.81 10.89 -5.09
N THR A 457 15.37 10.88 -6.34
CA THR A 457 14.20 10.07 -6.75
C THR A 457 14.44 8.59 -6.50
N ILE A 458 15.63 8.06 -6.82
CA ILE A 458 15.96 6.66 -6.57
C ILE A 458 15.93 6.36 -5.07
N LEU A 459 16.64 7.14 -4.27
CA LEU A 459 16.74 6.93 -2.82
C LEU A 459 15.36 7.01 -2.14
N LEU A 460 14.58 8.02 -2.50
CA LEU A 460 13.26 8.24 -1.90
C LEU A 460 12.20 7.27 -2.41
N THR A 461 12.36 6.71 -3.62
CA THR A 461 11.50 5.63 -4.09
C THR A 461 11.63 4.39 -3.19
N TYR A 462 12.85 4.03 -2.77
CA TYR A 462 13.06 2.93 -1.83
C TYR A 462 12.62 3.26 -0.40
N ALA A 463 12.69 4.51 -0.02
CA ALA A 463 12.25 4.99 1.28
C ALA A 463 10.72 5.11 1.39
N CYS A 464 10.00 5.10 0.25
CA CYS A 464 8.56 5.32 0.21
C CYS A 464 7.79 4.14 0.82
N PRO A 465 7.07 4.34 1.93
CA PRO A 465 6.21 3.29 2.46
C PRO A 465 4.99 3.08 1.55
N PRO A 466 4.49 1.84 1.40
CA PRO A 466 3.35 1.53 0.54
C PRO A 466 1.99 1.91 1.18
N ILE A 467 1.89 3.12 1.71
CA ILE A 467 0.69 3.68 2.36
C ILE A 467 0.17 4.89 1.58
N PRO A 468 -1.14 5.18 1.63
CA PRO A 468 -1.70 6.37 0.98
C PRO A 468 -1.06 7.66 1.51
N ALA A 469 -0.89 8.65 0.62
CA ALA A 469 -0.33 9.97 0.93
C ALA A 469 1.12 9.98 1.48
N SER A 470 1.88 8.90 1.30
CA SER A 470 3.30 8.84 1.67
C SER A 470 4.17 9.87 0.92
N PHE A 471 3.67 10.34 -0.21
CA PHE A 471 4.32 11.34 -1.05
C PHE A 471 4.50 12.68 -0.39
N LEU A 472 3.52 13.13 0.41
CA LEU A 472 3.56 14.44 1.07
C LEU A 472 4.78 14.57 1.98
N VAL A 473 5.17 13.48 2.60
CA VAL A 473 6.33 13.41 3.49
C VAL A 473 7.63 13.46 2.69
N ILE A 474 7.71 12.63 1.66
CA ILE A 474 8.93 12.45 0.86
C ILE A 474 9.22 13.68 0.01
N PHE A 475 8.19 14.30 -0.54
CA PHE A 475 8.36 15.43 -1.45
C PHE A 475 8.84 16.70 -0.74
N GLY A 476 8.58 16.86 0.55
CA GLY A 476 9.15 17.94 1.34
C GLY A 476 10.68 17.99 1.24
N VAL A 477 11.32 16.82 1.26
CA VAL A 477 12.77 16.68 1.09
C VAL A 477 13.21 17.09 -0.31
N ILE A 478 12.48 16.63 -1.33
CA ILE A 478 12.78 16.95 -2.72
C ILE A 478 12.66 18.46 -2.95
N ALA A 479 11.61 19.07 -2.40
CA ALA A 479 11.37 20.50 -2.54
C ALA A 479 12.53 21.33 -1.97
N THR A 480 13.01 20.99 -0.78
CA THR A 480 14.13 21.71 -0.16
C THR A 480 15.44 21.50 -0.90
N GLN A 481 15.77 20.27 -1.30
CA GLN A 481 17.02 19.93 -1.97
C GLN A 481 17.09 20.44 -3.42
N LEU A 482 15.97 20.49 -4.13
CA LEU A 482 15.90 21.00 -5.50
C LEU A 482 15.63 22.52 -5.57
N GLY A 483 15.52 23.19 -4.42
CA GLY A 483 15.36 24.65 -4.34
C GLY A 483 13.96 25.14 -4.69
N PHE A 484 12.92 24.32 -4.46
CA PHE A 484 11.52 24.74 -4.66
C PHE A 484 11.01 25.52 -3.45
N PRO A 485 10.18 26.56 -3.67
CA PRO A 485 9.56 27.31 -2.58
C PRO A 485 8.53 26.46 -1.82
N GLU A 486 8.32 26.73 -0.53
CA GLU A 486 7.37 25.98 0.32
C GLU A 486 5.93 25.97 -0.22
N GLU A 487 5.57 26.96 -1.02
CA GLU A 487 4.26 27.07 -1.67
C GLU A 487 3.97 25.91 -2.63
N CYS A 488 5.01 25.22 -3.13
CA CYS A 488 4.86 24.03 -3.98
C CYS A 488 4.10 22.89 -3.26
N MET A 489 4.20 22.81 -1.93
CA MET A 489 3.52 21.79 -1.13
C MET A 489 1.99 21.88 -1.24
N VAL A 490 1.43 23.06 -1.41
CA VAL A 490 -0.02 23.24 -1.56
C VAL A 490 -0.51 22.63 -2.87
N LEU A 491 0.23 22.83 -3.94
CA LEU A 491 -0.06 22.25 -5.26
C LEU A 491 0.15 20.73 -5.24
N LEU A 492 1.21 20.27 -4.58
CA LEU A 492 1.49 18.85 -4.40
C LEU A 492 0.31 18.14 -3.73
N ILE A 493 -0.17 18.67 -2.59
CA ILE A 493 -1.28 18.10 -1.83
C ILE A 493 -2.53 17.93 -2.71
N THR A 494 -2.78 18.91 -3.57
CA THR A 494 -3.96 18.88 -4.45
C THR A 494 -3.78 17.88 -5.60
N ALA A 495 -2.58 17.79 -6.16
CA ALA A 495 -2.25 16.85 -7.22
C ALA A 495 -2.14 15.41 -6.70
N ASP A 496 -1.67 15.22 -5.46
CA ASP A 496 -1.44 13.93 -4.81
C ASP A 496 -2.68 13.05 -4.78
N ILE A 497 -3.85 13.64 -4.56
CA ILE A 497 -5.13 12.92 -4.50
C ILE A 497 -5.38 12.06 -5.75
N LEU A 498 -5.01 12.57 -6.92
CA LEU A 498 -5.19 11.86 -8.19
C LEU A 498 -3.93 11.09 -8.59
N LEU A 499 -2.76 11.68 -8.40
CA LEU A 499 -1.50 11.10 -8.82
C LEU A 499 -1.08 9.91 -7.95
N ASP A 500 -1.41 9.87 -6.66
CA ASP A 500 -1.16 8.73 -5.79
C ASP A 500 -1.90 7.47 -6.27
N GLY A 501 -3.18 7.62 -6.62
CA GLY A 501 -3.95 6.53 -7.22
C GLY A 501 -3.36 6.05 -8.55
N LEU A 502 -3.00 6.97 -9.45
CA LEU A 502 -2.39 6.66 -10.75
C LEU A 502 -1.01 5.99 -10.58
N SER A 503 -0.20 6.49 -9.65
CA SER A 503 1.09 5.91 -9.29
C SER A 503 0.94 4.47 -8.78
N SER A 504 -0.02 4.24 -7.89
CA SER A 504 -0.33 2.92 -7.35
C SER A 504 -0.81 1.94 -8.42
N ALA A 505 -1.63 2.40 -9.36
CA ALA A 505 -2.07 1.62 -10.51
C ALA A 505 -0.89 1.25 -11.42
N LEU A 506 0.00 2.19 -11.71
CA LEU A 506 1.20 1.96 -12.51
C LEU A 506 2.16 0.98 -11.82
N CYS A 507 2.36 1.10 -10.51
CA CYS A 507 3.11 0.13 -9.71
C CYS A 507 2.52 -1.28 -9.84
N CYS A 508 1.19 -1.41 -9.78
CA CYS A 508 0.51 -2.69 -9.93
C CYS A 508 0.78 -3.30 -11.32
N ILE A 509 0.64 -2.52 -12.39
CA ILE A 509 0.84 -2.97 -13.77
C ILE A 509 2.28 -3.44 -13.99
N LEU A 510 3.26 -2.57 -13.74
CA LEU A 510 4.66 -2.84 -14.05
C LEU A 510 5.24 -3.95 -13.16
N ARG A 511 4.80 -4.05 -11.91
CA ARG A 511 5.19 -5.12 -10.99
C ARG A 511 4.74 -6.50 -11.48
N ASN A 512 3.47 -6.64 -11.84
CA ASN A 512 2.96 -7.92 -12.36
C ASN A 512 3.65 -8.30 -13.66
N ALA A 513 3.89 -7.35 -14.55
CA ALA A 513 4.62 -7.58 -15.79
C ALA A 513 6.06 -8.07 -15.52
N GLU A 514 6.75 -7.46 -14.57
CA GLU A 514 8.09 -7.89 -14.16
C GLU A 514 8.10 -9.30 -13.58
N LEU A 515 7.14 -9.63 -12.72
CA LEU A 515 7.00 -10.97 -12.16
C LEU A 515 6.72 -12.04 -13.22
N ILE A 516 5.99 -11.71 -14.29
CA ILE A 516 5.81 -12.60 -15.46
C ILE A 516 7.16 -12.88 -16.14
N PHE A 517 7.97 -11.84 -16.37
CA PHE A 517 9.31 -12.02 -16.99
C PHE A 517 10.23 -12.85 -16.10
N GLU A 518 10.22 -12.62 -14.80
CA GLU A 518 11.06 -13.36 -13.86
C GLU A 518 10.61 -14.81 -13.71
N ALA A 519 9.33 -15.06 -13.51
CA ALA A 519 8.79 -16.41 -13.41
C ALA A 519 9.12 -17.25 -14.65
N SER A 520 8.98 -16.67 -15.83
CA SER A 520 9.37 -17.33 -17.09
C SER A 520 10.86 -17.63 -17.16
N ARG A 521 11.71 -16.72 -16.66
CA ARG A 521 13.18 -16.90 -16.67
C ARG A 521 13.63 -18.03 -15.75
N TYR A 522 12.93 -18.24 -14.64
CA TYR A 522 13.25 -19.28 -13.66
C TYR A 522 12.49 -20.60 -13.90
N GLY A 523 11.67 -20.69 -14.97
CA GLY A 523 10.86 -21.88 -15.25
C GLY A 523 9.70 -22.08 -14.28
N GLU A 524 9.30 -21.02 -13.57
CA GLU A 524 8.25 -21.02 -12.56
C GLU A 524 6.87 -20.58 -13.12
N MET A 525 6.74 -20.55 -14.44
CA MET A 525 5.51 -20.19 -15.15
C MET A 525 5.31 -21.10 -16.36
N ASP A 526 4.06 -21.49 -16.60
CA ASP A 526 3.68 -22.15 -17.84
C ASP A 526 3.40 -21.11 -18.96
N PRO A 527 4.27 -21.02 -19.98
CA PRO A 527 4.10 -20.03 -21.06
C PRO A 527 2.84 -20.28 -21.93
N GLU A 528 2.29 -21.51 -21.93
CA GLU A 528 1.11 -21.84 -22.76
C GLU A 528 -0.15 -21.19 -22.22
N ILE A 529 -0.25 -21.05 -20.89
CA ILE A 529 -1.37 -20.36 -20.25
C ILE A 529 -1.38 -18.89 -20.70
N LEU A 530 -0.22 -18.24 -20.76
CA LEU A 530 -0.15 -16.84 -21.21
C LEU A 530 -0.44 -16.69 -22.71
N ARG A 531 -0.09 -17.70 -23.53
CA ARG A 531 -0.40 -17.71 -24.97
C ARG A 531 -1.89 -17.91 -25.28
N SER A 532 -2.59 -18.59 -24.38
CA SER A 532 -4.04 -18.80 -24.51
C SER A 532 -4.88 -17.56 -24.15
N LEU A 533 -4.28 -16.56 -23.52
CA LEU A 533 -4.89 -15.25 -23.23
C LEU A 533 -4.81 -14.34 -24.47
#